data_252e12a6b0f605564cffefccf1da2fc3
#
_entry.id   252e12a6b0f605564cffefccf1da2fc3
#
_cell.length_a   1.000
_cell.length_b   1.000
_cell.length_c   1.000
_cell.angle_alpha   90.00
_cell.angle_beta   90.00
_cell.angle_gamma   90.00
#
_symmetry.space_group_name_H-M   'P 1'
#
loop_
_entity.id
_entity.type
_entity.pdbx_description
1 polymer ?
#
loop_
_entity_poly.entity_id
_entity_poly.type
_entity_poly.pdbx_seq_one_letter_code
_entity_poly.pdbx_strand_id
1 'polypeptide(L)'
;MEKSLSHYLIVTDIDDTLLPHDGEIPKRNLEAIHRFQQKGGKFTFATGRSHYHCAELYKTLGINVPSAQNNGAYIYDCTTKTVMERTFVPRTANSYIKEACKVFPDMAVAVSMEDAFRAISSPESMEIQKAHLRCKQVCNIDEIGQDWFKILFVRAPEKMDELHQWMNEHPLPGTYYTNSSAVFCEMMAEGVDKGEGLRKLARVMGVDIRDTYAIGDFYNDIDMLKAAGTSVAVGDGAKDIVDMCDMVVGPCAQGAVADLIEYIECL
;
A
#
# COMPACT_ATOMS: atom_id res chain seq x y z
N MET A 1 9.61 -17.92 -32.05
CA MET A 1 9.13 -18.20 -30.69
C MET A 1 9.04 -16.84 -30.00
N GLU A 2 7.90 -16.50 -29.43
CA GLU A 2 7.81 -15.28 -28.63
C GLU A 2 8.74 -15.37 -27.43
N LYS A 3 9.39 -14.25 -27.06
CA LYS A 3 10.31 -14.18 -25.92
C LYS A 3 9.51 -14.39 -24.63
N SER A 4 9.92 -15.35 -23.79
CA SER A 4 9.33 -15.56 -22.47
C SER A 4 9.73 -14.43 -21.52
N LEU A 5 8.77 -13.88 -20.80
CA LEU A 5 8.97 -12.83 -19.77
C LEU A 5 8.87 -13.39 -18.34
N SER A 6 8.91 -14.72 -18.18
CA SER A 6 8.60 -15.42 -16.92
C SER A 6 9.57 -15.12 -15.74
N HIS A 7 10.73 -14.57 -16.03
CA HIS A 7 11.70 -14.16 -15.02
C HIS A 7 11.42 -12.75 -14.46
N TYR A 8 10.65 -11.92 -15.16
CA TYR A 8 10.34 -10.56 -14.72
C TYR A 8 9.14 -10.51 -13.77
N LEU A 9 9.25 -9.61 -12.78
CA LEU A 9 8.20 -9.22 -11.85
C LEU A 9 8.01 -7.71 -11.89
N ILE A 10 6.81 -7.26 -12.22
CA ILE A 10 6.39 -5.87 -12.07
C ILE A 10 5.56 -5.74 -10.80
N VAL A 11 5.95 -4.82 -9.92
CA VAL A 11 5.19 -4.42 -8.73
C VAL A 11 4.82 -2.95 -8.86
N THR A 12 3.54 -2.66 -8.96
CA THR A 12 3.02 -1.28 -9.08
C THR A 12 2.41 -0.80 -7.78
N ASP A 13 2.47 0.51 -7.50
CA ASP A 13 1.47 1.11 -6.63
C ASP A 13 0.11 1.18 -7.35
N ILE A 14 -0.95 1.49 -6.61
CA ILE A 14 -2.31 1.57 -7.17
C ILE A 14 -2.69 3.02 -7.42
N ASP A 15 -2.78 3.83 -6.38
CA ASP A 15 -3.37 5.16 -6.42
C ASP A 15 -2.42 6.15 -7.10
N ASP A 16 -2.91 6.86 -8.11
CA ASP A 16 -2.15 7.81 -8.95
C ASP A 16 -0.94 7.21 -9.71
N THR A 17 -0.77 5.88 -9.66
CA THR A 17 0.22 5.12 -10.46
C THR A 17 -0.45 4.22 -11.51
N LEU A 18 -1.25 3.24 -11.06
CA LEU A 18 -2.02 2.34 -11.92
C LEU A 18 -3.42 2.89 -12.20
N LEU A 19 -4.03 3.47 -11.18
CA LEU A 19 -5.39 3.98 -11.13
C LEU A 19 -5.35 5.50 -10.95
N PRO A 20 -5.71 6.29 -11.96
CA PRO A 20 -5.81 7.74 -11.84
C PRO A 20 -6.85 8.17 -10.80
N HIS A 21 -6.70 9.38 -10.26
CA HIS A 21 -7.57 9.94 -9.22
C HIS A 21 -9.05 9.97 -9.61
N ASP A 22 -9.38 10.11 -10.88
CA ASP A 22 -10.73 10.12 -11.46
C ASP A 22 -11.34 8.72 -11.72
N GLY A 23 -10.58 7.63 -11.46
CA GLY A 23 -11.15 6.37 -11.07
C GLY A 23 -11.18 5.23 -12.07
N GLU A 24 -10.70 5.36 -13.31
CA GLU A 24 -10.66 4.23 -14.25
C GLU A 24 -9.24 3.89 -14.69
N ILE A 25 -8.88 2.59 -14.61
CA ILE A 25 -7.60 2.11 -15.14
C ILE A 25 -7.59 2.30 -16.66
N PRO A 26 -6.59 3.00 -17.22
CA PRO A 26 -6.48 3.17 -18.66
C PRO A 26 -6.55 1.82 -19.40
N LYS A 27 -7.38 1.75 -20.45
CA LYS A 27 -7.57 0.52 -21.23
C LYS A 27 -6.24 -0.01 -21.77
N ARG A 28 -5.31 0.88 -22.15
CA ARG A 28 -3.96 0.53 -22.60
C ARG A 28 -3.20 -0.24 -21.51
N ASN A 29 -3.32 0.15 -20.23
CA ASN A 29 -2.72 -0.59 -19.11
C ASN A 29 -3.28 -2.01 -19.02
N LEU A 30 -4.60 -2.17 -19.07
CA LEU A 30 -5.24 -3.50 -19.01
C LEU A 30 -4.77 -4.42 -20.15
N GLU A 31 -4.73 -3.92 -21.36
CA GLU A 31 -4.28 -4.67 -22.54
C GLU A 31 -2.80 -5.07 -22.41
N ALA A 32 -1.93 -4.17 -21.95
CA ALA A 32 -0.52 -4.44 -21.78
C ALA A 32 -0.28 -5.44 -20.65
N ILE A 33 -0.95 -5.29 -19.49
CA ILE A 33 -0.83 -6.21 -18.36
C ILE A 33 -1.23 -7.63 -18.76
N HIS A 34 -2.37 -7.80 -19.43
CA HIS A 34 -2.82 -9.12 -19.88
C HIS A 34 -1.83 -9.74 -20.87
N ARG A 35 -1.29 -8.95 -21.79
CA ARG A 35 -0.28 -9.41 -22.78
C ARG A 35 1.02 -9.83 -22.07
N PHE A 36 1.48 -9.06 -21.07
CA PHE A 36 2.65 -9.37 -20.26
C PHE A 36 2.47 -10.69 -19.48
N GLN A 37 1.32 -10.88 -18.86
CA GLN A 37 0.96 -12.12 -18.15
C GLN A 37 0.88 -13.33 -19.10
N GLN A 38 0.33 -13.17 -20.30
CA GLN A 38 0.28 -14.24 -21.33
C GLN A 38 1.67 -14.70 -21.77
N LYS A 39 2.67 -13.81 -21.74
CA LYS A 39 4.09 -14.12 -22.00
C LYS A 39 4.81 -14.69 -20.77
N GLY A 40 4.09 -14.98 -19.70
CA GLY A 40 4.60 -15.54 -18.43
C GLY A 40 5.10 -14.51 -17.43
N GLY A 41 5.06 -13.22 -17.75
CA GLY A 41 5.45 -12.14 -16.83
C GLY A 41 4.57 -12.10 -15.58
N LYS A 42 5.17 -11.80 -14.44
CA LYS A 42 4.47 -11.67 -13.15
C LYS A 42 4.14 -10.21 -12.91
N PHE A 43 2.85 -9.89 -12.84
CA PHE A 43 2.36 -8.54 -12.56
C PHE A 43 1.54 -8.54 -11.28
N THR A 44 1.87 -7.65 -10.35
CA THR A 44 1.16 -7.47 -9.09
C THR A 44 1.34 -6.05 -8.53
N PHE A 45 0.86 -5.81 -7.31
CA PHE A 45 0.93 -4.49 -6.68
C PHE A 45 1.36 -4.56 -5.22
N ALA A 46 1.92 -3.43 -4.73
CA ALA A 46 2.17 -3.16 -3.33
C ALA A 46 1.43 -1.87 -2.93
N THR A 47 0.52 -1.97 -1.96
CA THR A 47 -0.42 -0.90 -1.65
C THR A 47 -0.66 -0.72 -0.14
N GLY A 48 -1.03 0.50 0.26
CA GLY A 48 -1.54 0.78 1.60
C GLY A 48 -2.94 0.22 1.88
N ARG A 49 -3.64 -0.26 0.84
CA ARG A 49 -4.97 -0.86 0.96
C ARG A 49 -4.88 -2.27 1.56
N SER A 50 -5.99 -2.75 2.12
CA SER A 50 -6.18 -4.17 2.50
C SER A 50 -6.71 -4.96 1.32
N HIS A 51 -6.46 -6.28 1.28
CA HIS A 51 -6.85 -7.16 0.16
C HIS A 51 -8.35 -7.13 -0.17
N TYR A 52 -9.23 -6.95 0.83
CA TYR A 52 -10.66 -6.86 0.60
C TYR A 52 -11.08 -5.54 -0.09
N HIS A 53 -10.26 -4.48 -0.01
CA HIS A 53 -10.44 -3.25 -0.80
C HIS A 53 -9.94 -3.39 -2.24
N CYS A 54 -9.13 -4.41 -2.52
CA CYS A 54 -8.57 -4.70 -3.83
C CYS A 54 -9.34 -5.79 -4.61
N ALA A 55 -10.47 -6.29 -4.08
CA ALA A 55 -11.17 -7.44 -4.63
C ALA A 55 -11.54 -7.30 -6.12
N GLU A 56 -11.99 -6.13 -6.55
CA GLU A 56 -12.31 -5.86 -7.95
C GLU A 56 -11.04 -5.69 -8.81
N LEU A 57 -9.96 -5.12 -8.25
CA LEU A 57 -8.69 -4.99 -8.97
C LEU A 57 -8.08 -6.35 -9.32
N TYR A 58 -8.13 -7.33 -8.40
CA TYR A 58 -7.65 -8.69 -8.71
C TYR A 58 -8.34 -9.28 -9.94
N LYS A 59 -9.66 -9.09 -10.07
CA LYS A 59 -10.44 -9.58 -11.21
C LYS A 59 -10.12 -8.81 -12.49
N THR A 60 -10.15 -7.48 -12.40
CA THR A 60 -9.96 -6.58 -13.54
C THR A 60 -8.58 -6.76 -14.17
N LEU A 61 -7.54 -6.91 -13.35
CA LEU A 61 -6.16 -7.06 -13.77
C LEU A 61 -5.77 -8.52 -14.07
N GLY A 62 -6.64 -9.49 -13.77
CA GLY A 62 -6.32 -10.91 -13.90
C GLY A 62 -5.15 -11.35 -13.02
N ILE A 63 -4.99 -10.75 -11.82
CA ILE A 63 -3.89 -11.07 -10.92
C ILE A 63 -3.98 -12.53 -10.50
N ASN A 64 -2.91 -13.27 -10.74
CA ASN A 64 -2.77 -14.70 -10.45
C ASN A 64 -1.52 -15.03 -9.63
N VAL A 65 -0.90 -14.02 -9.04
CA VAL A 65 0.27 -14.09 -8.16
C VAL A 65 0.01 -13.29 -6.88
N PRO A 66 0.76 -13.53 -5.78
CA PRO A 66 0.59 -12.77 -4.56
C PRO A 66 0.81 -11.27 -4.71
N SER A 67 0.22 -10.48 -3.80
CA SER A 67 0.33 -9.02 -3.72
C SER A 67 0.69 -8.57 -2.31
N ALA A 68 1.33 -7.39 -2.16
CA ALA A 68 1.69 -6.83 -0.87
C ALA A 68 0.64 -5.81 -0.40
N GLN A 69 0.16 -5.98 0.81
CA GLN A 69 -0.97 -5.24 1.37
C GLN A 69 -0.55 -4.47 2.63
N ASN A 70 -1.31 -3.42 2.97
CA ASN A 70 -1.02 -2.56 4.13
C ASN A 70 0.45 -2.13 4.17
N ASN A 71 0.96 -1.59 3.03
CA ASN A 71 2.35 -1.20 2.85
C ASN A 71 3.37 -2.35 3.11
N GLY A 72 3.02 -3.60 2.75
CA GLY A 72 3.92 -4.75 2.94
C GLY A 72 3.79 -5.45 4.29
N ALA A 73 2.82 -5.05 5.14
CA ALA A 73 2.56 -5.72 6.42
C ALA A 73 2.19 -7.19 6.25
N TYR A 74 1.59 -7.55 5.12
CA TYR A 74 1.36 -8.94 4.75
C TYR A 74 1.34 -9.15 3.23
N ILE A 75 1.55 -10.41 2.86
CA ILE A 75 1.40 -10.87 1.47
C ILE A 75 0.08 -11.62 1.37
N TYR A 76 -0.71 -11.32 0.35
CA TYR A 76 -1.99 -11.98 0.08
C TYR A 76 -1.98 -12.66 -1.28
N ASP A 77 -2.29 -13.94 -1.29
CA ASP A 77 -2.54 -14.71 -2.52
C ASP A 77 -4.05 -14.75 -2.79
N CYS A 78 -4.49 -14.04 -3.83
CA CYS A 78 -5.89 -13.97 -4.22
C CYS A 78 -6.40 -15.28 -4.85
N THR A 79 -5.52 -16.17 -5.33
CA THR A 79 -5.90 -17.43 -5.97
C THR A 79 -6.26 -18.48 -4.92
N THR A 80 -5.48 -18.58 -3.85
CA THR A 80 -5.72 -19.48 -2.71
C THR A 80 -6.50 -18.82 -1.58
N LYS A 81 -6.68 -17.48 -1.64
CA LYS A 81 -7.29 -16.65 -0.59
C LYS A 81 -6.58 -16.77 0.75
N THR A 82 -5.26 -16.86 0.73
CA THR A 82 -4.43 -17.00 1.92
C THR A 82 -3.60 -15.76 2.19
N VAL A 83 -3.49 -15.40 3.47
CA VAL A 83 -2.58 -14.36 3.96
C VAL A 83 -1.29 -15.04 4.43
N MET A 84 -0.19 -14.57 3.89
CA MET A 84 1.17 -15.04 4.17
C MET A 84 2.01 -13.91 4.75
N GLU A 85 3.11 -14.26 5.44
CA GLU A 85 4.14 -13.31 5.87
C GLU A 85 3.59 -12.09 6.63
N ARG A 86 2.85 -12.34 7.71
CA ARG A 86 2.22 -11.29 8.54
C ARG A 86 3.23 -10.58 9.44
N THR A 87 3.14 -9.26 9.51
CA THR A 87 3.84 -8.43 10.48
C THR A 87 2.82 -7.51 11.15
N PHE A 88 2.66 -7.66 12.47
CA PHE A 88 1.67 -6.90 13.24
C PHE A 88 2.34 -5.79 14.04
N VAL A 89 1.62 -4.71 14.30
CA VAL A 89 2.03 -3.73 15.30
C VAL A 89 2.13 -4.40 16.68
N PRO A 90 3.00 -3.93 17.58
CA PRO A 90 3.12 -4.50 18.92
C PRO A 90 1.80 -4.46 19.69
N ARG A 91 1.50 -5.47 20.49
CA ARG A 91 0.28 -5.53 21.31
C ARG A 91 0.13 -4.39 22.32
N THR A 92 1.23 -3.76 22.68
CA THR A 92 1.26 -2.51 23.49
C THR A 92 0.54 -1.34 22.81
N ALA A 93 0.28 -1.42 21.51
CA ALA A 93 -0.50 -0.43 20.77
C ALA A 93 -1.93 -0.24 21.32
N ASN A 94 -2.54 -1.28 21.94
CA ASN A 94 -3.84 -1.12 22.60
C ASN A 94 -3.80 -0.04 23.70
N SER A 95 -2.84 -0.13 24.61
CA SER A 95 -2.67 0.86 25.68
C SER A 95 -2.31 2.24 25.13
N TYR A 96 -1.45 2.26 24.10
CA TYR A 96 -1.04 3.49 23.43
C TYR A 96 -2.23 4.24 22.81
N ILE A 97 -3.11 3.54 22.07
CA ILE A 97 -4.33 4.12 21.51
C ILE A 97 -5.23 4.69 22.61
N LYS A 98 -5.40 3.95 23.72
CA LYS A 98 -6.22 4.42 24.84
C LYS A 98 -5.68 5.72 25.46
N GLU A 99 -4.37 5.86 25.58
CA GLU A 99 -3.73 7.10 26.05
C GLU A 99 -3.90 8.22 25.03
N ALA A 100 -3.62 7.98 23.77
CA ALA A 100 -3.81 8.97 22.72
C ALA A 100 -5.26 9.48 22.64
N CYS A 101 -6.25 8.62 22.76
CA CYS A 101 -7.66 9.01 22.76
C CYS A 101 -8.07 9.85 24.00
N LYS A 102 -7.38 9.71 25.14
CA LYS A 102 -7.61 10.58 26.31
C LYS A 102 -7.03 11.97 26.10
N VAL A 103 -5.88 12.07 25.45
CA VAL A 103 -5.23 13.36 25.14
C VAL A 103 -5.97 14.07 24.00
N PHE A 104 -6.44 13.32 23.01
CA PHE A 104 -7.08 13.82 21.80
C PHE A 104 -8.50 13.24 21.65
N PRO A 105 -9.49 13.74 22.42
CA PRO A 105 -10.86 13.21 22.39
C PRO A 105 -11.58 13.47 21.05
N ASP A 106 -11.06 14.40 20.23
CA ASP A 106 -11.54 14.71 18.89
C ASP A 106 -10.91 13.83 17.79
N MET A 107 -9.98 12.95 18.15
CA MET A 107 -9.29 12.06 17.22
C MET A 107 -10.10 10.81 16.91
N ALA A 108 -10.20 10.47 15.62
CA ALA A 108 -10.68 9.17 15.21
C ALA A 108 -9.52 8.18 15.10
N VAL A 109 -9.77 6.93 15.48
CA VAL A 109 -8.81 5.83 15.33
C VAL A 109 -9.47 4.63 14.69
N ALA A 110 -8.78 4.03 13.73
CA ALA A 110 -9.16 2.74 13.17
C ALA A 110 -7.95 1.81 13.10
N VAL A 111 -8.20 0.51 13.18
CA VAL A 111 -7.17 -0.52 13.02
C VAL A 111 -7.48 -1.40 11.83
N SER A 112 -6.43 -1.75 11.07
CA SER A 112 -6.52 -2.70 9.97
C SER A 112 -6.24 -4.10 10.50
N MET A 113 -7.19 -4.99 10.29
CA MET A 113 -7.11 -6.42 10.61
C MET A 113 -7.20 -7.25 9.32
N GLU A 114 -7.02 -8.55 9.41
CA GLU A 114 -7.08 -9.43 8.24
C GLU A 114 -8.44 -9.40 7.55
N ASP A 115 -9.52 -9.32 8.32
CA ASP A 115 -10.90 -9.40 7.83
C ASP A 115 -11.58 -8.05 7.60
N ALA A 116 -11.14 -6.99 8.26
CA ALA A 116 -11.75 -5.67 8.14
C ALA A 116 -10.93 -4.53 8.77
N PHE A 117 -11.30 -3.30 8.45
CA PHE A 117 -11.02 -2.14 9.29
C PHE A 117 -12.04 -2.07 10.44
N ARG A 118 -11.53 -1.80 11.65
CA ARG A 118 -12.35 -1.57 12.85
C ARG A 118 -12.13 -0.17 13.37
N ALA A 119 -13.18 0.63 13.41
CA ALA A 119 -13.16 1.94 14.04
C ALA A 119 -13.24 1.80 15.57
N ILE A 120 -12.49 2.61 16.31
CA ILE A 120 -12.34 2.50 17.77
C ILE A 120 -12.85 3.74 18.51
N SER A 121 -13.01 4.89 17.84
CA SER A 121 -13.23 6.15 18.53
C SER A 121 -14.57 6.83 18.29
N SER A 122 -14.76 7.98 18.92
CA SER A 122 -15.98 8.73 19.21
C SER A 122 -16.88 9.11 18.02
N PRO A 123 -18.18 9.44 18.26
CA PRO A 123 -19.18 9.73 17.20
C PRO A 123 -18.81 10.87 16.25
N GLU A 124 -18.13 11.92 16.75
CA GLU A 124 -17.80 13.10 15.92
C GLU A 124 -16.74 12.81 14.87
N SER A 125 -15.78 11.94 15.23
CA SER A 125 -14.76 11.44 14.32
C SER A 125 -15.28 10.34 13.38
N MET A 126 -16.42 9.69 13.70
CA MET A 126 -17.01 8.63 12.88
C MET A 126 -17.44 9.10 11.49
N GLU A 127 -17.87 10.34 11.32
CA GLU A 127 -18.30 10.84 10.01
C GLU A 127 -17.11 10.93 9.04
N ILE A 128 -15.94 11.32 9.54
CA ILE A 128 -14.70 11.34 8.76
C ILE A 128 -14.29 9.89 8.40
N GLN A 129 -14.36 8.97 9.36
CA GLN A 129 -14.04 7.55 9.12
C GLN A 129 -15.01 6.87 8.18
N LYS A 130 -16.32 7.10 8.32
CA LYS A 130 -17.34 6.53 7.44
C LYS A 130 -17.14 6.98 5.99
N ALA A 131 -16.83 8.26 5.79
CA ALA A 131 -16.60 8.82 4.47
C ALA A 131 -15.37 8.21 3.78
N HIS A 132 -14.27 8.00 4.51
CA HIS A 132 -13.00 7.57 3.93
C HIS A 132 -12.70 6.07 4.07
N LEU A 133 -13.10 5.44 5.18
CA LEU A 133 -12.73 4.05 5.51
C LEU A 133 -13.87 3.04 5.34
N ARG A 134 -15.08 3.49 5.03
CA ARG A 134 -16.29 2.65 4.95
C ARG A 134 -16.52 1.78 6.20
N CYS A 135 -16.04 2.22 7.36
CA CYS A 135 -16.27 1.54 8.64
C CYS A 135 -17.72 1.67 9.05
N LYS A 136 -18.40 0.55 9.27
CA LYS A 136 -19.84 0.52 9.55
C LYS A 136 -20.18 0.68 11.04
N GLN A 137 -19.22 0.42 11.94
CA GLN A 137 -19.48 0.37 13.38
C GLN A 137 -18.21 0.68 14.18
N VAL A 138 -18.37 1.44 15.28
CA VAL A 138 -17.32 1.60 16.30
C VAL A 138 -17.29 0.38 17.18
N CYS A 139 -16.11 -0.14 17.42
CA CYS A 139 -15.85 -1.29 18.28
C CYS A 139 -15.17 -0.85 19.59
N ASN A 140 -15.45 -1.58 20.67
CA ASN A 140 -14.64 -1.45 21.86
C ASN A 140 -13.27 -2.09 21.60
N ILE A 141 -12.19 -1.33 21.83
CA ILE A 141 -10.82 -1.80 21.59
C ILE A 141 -10.44 -3.05 22.39
N ASP A 142 -11.09 -3.27 23.53
CA ASP A 142 -10.86 -4.45 24.39
C ASP A 142 -11.60 -5.71 23.90
N GLU A 143 -12.56 -5.56 22.99
CA GLU A 143 -13.37 -6.64 22.46
C GLU A 143 -12.88 -7.14 21.08
N ILE A 144 -11.95 -6.42 20.45
CA ILE A 144 -11.36 -6.82 19.17
C ILE A 144 -9.99 -7.49 19.39
N GLY A 145 -9.63 -8.41 18.49
CA GLY A 145 -8.29 -9.01 18.49
C GLY A 145 -7.19 -7.98 18.34
N GLN A 146 -5.97 -8.33 18.74
CA GLN A 146 -4.82 -7.42 18.76
C GLN A 146 -3.83 -7.68 17.59
N ASP A 147 -4.20 -8.46 16.62
CA ASP A 147 -3.38 -8.74 15.44
C ASP A 147 -3.67 -7.69 14.36
N TRP A 148 -3.14 -6.48 14.58
CA TRP A 148 -3.35 -5.32 13.73
C TRP A 148 -2.17 -5.10 12.81
N PHE A 149 -2.44 -4.91 11.54
CA PHE A 149 -1.41 -4.60 10.53
C PHE A 149 -1.05 -3.12 10.53
N LYS A 150 -2.03 -2.25 10.79
CA LYS A 150 -1.89 -0.80 10.74
C LYS A 150 -2.88 -0.13 11.68
N ILE A 151 -2.45 0.97 12.28
CA ILE A 151 -3.30 1.88 13.04
C ILE A 151 -3.42 3.17 12.22
N LEU A 152 -4.62 3.64 12.01
CA LEU A 152 -4.92 4.89 11.36
C LEU A 152 -5.46 5.89 12.39
N PHE A 153 -4.75 6.98 12.57
CA PHE A 153 -5.18 8.14 13.35
C PHE A 153 -5.71 9.20 12.40
N VAL A 154 -6.87 9.78 12.71
CA VAL A 154 -7.55 10.76 11.86
C VAL A 154 -7.81 12.02 12.67
N ARG A 155 -7.27 13.15 12.24
CA ARG A 155 -7.52 14.47 12.82
C ARG A 155 -7.65 15.53 11.73
N ALA A 156 -8.22 16.69 12.08
CA ALA A 156 -8.22 17.84 11.19
C ALA A 156 -6.77 18.28 10.87
N PRO A 157 -6.48 18.75 9.64
CA PRO A 157 -5.11 19.07 9.21
C PRO A 157 -4.38 20.01 10.16
N GLU A 158 -5.06 21.05 10.66
CA GLU A 158 -4.53 22.05 11.57
C GLU A 158 -4.19 21.51 12.97
N LYS A 159 -4.60 20.28 13.29
CA LYS A 159 -4.35 19.61 14.56
C LYS A 159 -3.38 18.43 14.44
N MET A 160 -2.90 18.14 13.24
CA MET A 160 -2.04 16.99 12.99
C MET A 160 -0.65 17.17 13.65
N ASP A 161 -0.12 18.39 13.64
CA ASP A 161 1.19 18.68 14.24
C ASP A 161 1.22 18.40 15.75
N GLU A 162 0.12 18.66 16.47
CA GLU A 162 0.01 18.32 17.91
C GLU A 162 0.08 16.80 18.13
N LEU A 163 -0.53 16.01 17.24
CA LEU A 163 -0.46 14.55 17.30
C LEU A 163 0.96 14.06 17.04
N HIS A 164 1.63 14.59 16.02
CA HIS A 164 3.03 14.24 15.72
C HIS A 164 3.97 14.59 16.86
N GLN A 165 3.82 15.79 17.46
CA GLN A 165 4.60 16.17 18.62
C GLN A 165 4.41 15.17 19.77
N TRP A 166 3.15 14.83 20.09
CA TRP A 166 2.85 13.87 21.14
C TRP A 166 3.44 12.49 20.86
N MET A 167 3.33 11.98 19.61
CA MET A 167 3.91 10.71 19.22
C MET A 167 5.43 10.69 19.33
N ASN A 168 6.11 11.81 19.03
CA ASN A 168 7.55 11.94 19.17
C ASN A 168 8.00 11.98 20.65
N GLU A 169 7.19 12.59 21.51
CA GLU A 169 7.42 12.63 22.96
C GLU A 169 7.07 11.29 23.65
N HIS A 170 6.17 10.51 23.06
CA HIS A 170 5.68 9.22 23.57
C HIS A 170 5.81 8.13 22.47
N PRO A 171 7.03 7.78 22.05
CA PRO A 171 7.22 6.80 20.99
C PRO A 171 6.73 5.41 21.42
N LEU A 172 6.03 4.71 20.52
CA LEU A 172 5.72 3.29 20.71
C LEU A 172 6.85 2.44 20.12
N PRO A 173 7.67 1.76 20.96
CA PRO A 173 8.79 0.96 20.45
C PRO A 173 8.36 -0.11 19.46
N GLY A 174 9.15 -0.31 18.40
CA GLY A 174 8.86 -1.27 17.34
C GLY A 174 7.84 -0.78 16.33
N THR A 175 7.54 0.53 16.30
CA THR A 175 6.66 1.15 15.31
C THR A 175 7.27 2.42 14.74
N TYR A 176 6.76 2.81 13.60
CA TYR A 176 6.95 4.13 13.01
C TYR A 176 5.61 4.66 12.48
N TYR A 177 5.53 5.94 12.20
CA TYR A 177 4.35 6.54 11.60
C TYR A 177 4.71 7.38 10.37
N THR A 178 3.74 7.52 9.47
CA THR A 178 3.83 8.36 8.27
C THR A 178 2.46 8.97 7.96
N ASN A 179 2.44 10.05 7.20
CA ASN A 179 1.19 10.62 6.71
C ASN A 179 0.88 10.10 5.32
N SER A 180 -0.32 9.55 5.15
CA SER A 180 -0.85 9.19 3.82
C SER A 180 -1.75 10.29 3.23
N SER A 181 -2.12 11.28 4.03
CA SER A 181 -2.80 12.51 3.59
C SER A 181 -2.71 13.59 4.68
N ALA A 182 -3.26 14.77 4.39
CA ALA A 182 -3.31 15.87 5.37
C ALA A 182 -4.10 15.54 6.65
N VAL A 183 -4.99 14.54 6.60
CA VAL A 183 -5.86 14.14 7.73
C VAL A 183 -5.54 12.75 8.28
N PHE A 184 -4.63 12.01 7.65
CA PHE A 184 -4.32 10.62 7.99
C PHE A 184 -2.87 10.46 8.43
N CYS A 185 -2.68 10.01 9.67
CA CYS A 185 -1.41 9.52 10.19
C CYS A 185 -1.51 8.00 10.38
N GLU A 186 -0.65 7.24 9.72
CA GLU A 186 -0.62 5.78 9.74
C GLU A 186 0.56 5.29 10.58
N MET A 187 0.30 4.47 11.59
CA MET A 187 1.32 3.80 12.39
C MET A 187 1.39 2.33 12.00
N MET A 188 2.59 1.85 11.72
CA MET A 188 2.91 0.49 11.30
C MET A 188 4.04 -0.07 12.14
N ALA A 189 4.23 -1.38 12.09
CA ALA A 189 5.40 -2.00 12.72
C ALA A 189 6.69 -1.57 12.00
N GLU A 190 7.75 -1.42 12.76
CA GLU A 190 9.09 -1.13 12.24
C GLU A 190 9.51 -2.20 11.20
N GLY A 191 10.09 -1.77 10.09
CA GLY A 191 10.46 -2.64 8.97
C GLY A 191 9.31 -3.06 8.06
N VAL A 192 8.10 -2.51 8.24
CA VAL A 192 6.97 -2.67 7.32
C VAL A 192 6.94 -1.49 6.36
N ASP A 193 7.33 -1.71 5.12
CA ASP A 193 7.24 -0.75 4.01
C ASP A 193 6.98 -1.48 2.68
N LYS A 194 6.66 -0.73 1.63
CA LYS A 194 6.40 -1.33 0.31
C LYS A 194 7.65 -2.01 -0.28
N GLY A 195 8.86 -1.61 0.12
CA GLY A 195 10.12 -2.24 -0.32
C GLY A 195 10.30 -3.61 0.29
N GLU A 196 10.03 -3.77 1.60
CA GLU A 196 10.01 -5.09 2.20
C GLU A 196 8.88 -5.95 1.61
N GLY A 197 7.73 -5.34 1.28
CA GLY A 197 6.66 -5.98 0.52
C GLY A 197 7.15 -6.55 -0.81
N LEU A 198 7.90 -5.77 -1.59
CA LEU A 198 8.50 -6.20 -2.86
C LEU A 198 9.52 -7.34 -2.66
N ARG A 199 10.39 -7.24 -1.65
CA ARG A 199 11.38 -8.31 -1.34
C ARG A 199 10.68 -9.62 -0.96
N LYS A 200 9.61 -9.56 -0.16
CA LYS A 200 8.77 -10.72 0.18
C LYS A 200 8.14 -11.32 -1.07
N LEU A 201 7.57 -10.49 -1.96
CA LEU A 201 6.97 -10.94 -3.22
C LEU A 201 8.00 -11.64 -4.11
N ALA A 202 9.17 -11.04 -4.33
CA ALA A 202 10.24 -11.62 -5.13
C ALA A 202 10.69 -12.99 -4.57
N ARG A 203 10.87 -13.08 -3.24
CA ARG A 203 11.21 -14.33 -2.55
C ARG A 203 10.15 -15.42 -2.71
N VAL A 204 8.89 -15.10 -2.45
CA VAL A 204 7.77 -16.07 -2.55
C VAL A 204 7.58 -16.57 -3.97
N MET A 205 7.80 -15.71 -4.97
CA MET A 205 7.64 -16.05 -6.39
C MET A 205 8.93 -16.61 -7.03
N GLY A 206 10.04 -16.70 -6.29
CA GLY A 206 11.32 -17.19 -6.81
C GLY A 206 11.89 -16.31 -7.93
N VAL A 207 11.69 -14.99 -7.86
CA VAL A 207 12.23 -14.01 -8.80
C VAL A 207 13.48 -13.37 -8.20
N ASP A 208 14.53 -13.23 -9.00
CA ASP A 208 15.70 -12.45 -8.58
C ASP A 208 15.31 -10.98 -8.44
N ILE A 209 15.74 -10.33 -7.37
CA ILE A 209 15.41 -8.92 -7.14
C ILE A 209 15.88 -8.03 -8.31
N ARG A 210 16.94 -8.41 -9.01
CA ARG A 210 17.45 -7.70 -10.20
C ARG A 210 16.53 -7.76 -11.40
N ASP A 211 15.61 -8.73 -11.43
CA ASP A 211 14.59 -8.89 -12.47
C ASP A 211 13.23 -8.28 -12.08
N THR A 212 13.23 -7.45 -11.04
CA THR A 212 12.02 -6.74 -10.58
C THR A 212 11.98 -5.31 -11.10
N TYR A 213 10.79 -4.87 -11.46
CA TYR A 213 10.46 -3.48 -11.78
C TYR A 213 9.46 -2.97 -10.76
N ALA A 214 9.76 -1.85 -10.10
CA ALA A 214 8.79 -1.16 -9.24
C ALA A 214 8.37 0.14 -9.91
N ILE A 215 7.07 0.40 -9.96
CA ILE A 215 6.52 1.65 -10.49
C ILE A 215 5.67 2.34 -9.43
N GLY A 216 5.91 3.65 -9.21
CA GLY A 216 5.26 4.47 -8.20
C GLY A 216 5.31 5.95 -8.53
N ASP A 217 4.63 6.77 -7.72
CA ASP A 217 4.47 8.22 -7.95
C ASP A 217 4.77 9.08 -6.73
N PHE A 218 4.74 8.52 -5.50
CA PHE A 218 4.77 9.32 -4.30
C PHE A 218 5.75 8.81 -3.23
N TYR A 219 5.89 9.55 -2.11
CA TYR A 219 6.91 9.29 -1.07
C TYR A 219 6.77 7.94 -0.37
N ASN A 220 5.55 7.37 -0.29
CA ASN A 220 5.32 6.02 0.27
C ASN A 220 5.84 4.88 -0.63
N ASP A 221 6.29 5.20 -1.86
CA ASP A 221 6.88 4.25 -2.81
C ASP A 221 8.41 4.21 -2.75
N ILE A 222 9.05 5.17 -2.08
CA ILE A 222 10.52 5.31 -2.05
C ILE A 222 11.21 3.99 -1.72
N ASP A 223 10.75 3.29 -0.70
CA ASP A 223 11.38 2.05 -0.26
C ASP A 223 11.18 0.92 -1.27
N MET A 224 10.03 0.89 -1.95
CA MET A 224 9.76 -0.05 -3.05
C MET A 224 10.64 0.24 -4.26
N LEU A 225 10.72 1.51 -4.67
CA LEU A 225 11.56 1.95 -5.78
C LEU A 225 13.03 1.65 -5.52
N LYS A 226 13.54 1.94 -4.32
CA LYS A 226 14.93 1.60 -3.93
C LYS A 226 15.21 0.11 -3.83
N ALA A 227 14.21 -0.72 -3.54
CA ALA A 227 14.37 -2.17 -3.38
C ALA A 227 14.38 -2.93 -4.70
N ALA A 228 13.78 -2.38 -5.74
CA ALA A 228 13.64 -3.02 -7.05
C ALA A 228 14.96 -3.08 -7.82
N GLY A 229 15.06 -4.02 -8.76
CA GLY A 229 16.13 -4.07 -9.74
C GLY A 229 16.13 -2.88 -10.70
N THR A 230 14.93 -2.36 -11.01
CA THR A 230 14.74 -1.11 -11.78
C THR A 230 13.60 -0.32 -11.18
N SER A 231 13.87 0.93 -10.81
CA SER A 231 12.89 1.88 -10.31
C SER A 231 12.29 2.70 -11.43
N VAL A 232 10.96 2.85 -11.42
CA VAL A 232 10.20 3.54 -12.47
C VAL A 232 9.29 4.58 -11.84
N ALA A 233 9.41 5.84 -12.25
CA ALA A 233 8.52 6.90 -11.83
C ALA A 233 7.43 7.17 -12.87
N VAL A 234 6.21 7.43 -12.41
CA VAL A 234 5.15 8.00 -13.24
C VAL A 234 5.47 9.45 -13.54
N GLY A 235 5.29 9.89 -14.79
CA GLY A 235 5.75 11.20 -15.25
C GLY A 235 5.06 12.42 -14.63
N ASP A 236 3.88 12.23 -14.04
CA ASP A 236 3.13 13.22 -13.26
C ASP A 236 3.21 12.99 -11.74
N GLY A 237 4.11 12.10 -11.29
CA GLY A 237 4.42 11.87 -9.88
C GLY A 237 5.18 13.03 -9.22
N ALA A 238 5.45 12.91 -7.93
CA ALA A 238 6.22 13.88 -7.18
C ALA A 238 7.62 14.07 -7.80
N LYS A 239 8.05 15.34 -7.93
CA LYS A 239 9.32 15.67 -8.60
C LYS A 239 10.52 14.89 -8.04
N ASP A 240 10.61 14.77 -6.71
CA ASP A 240 11.73 14.08 -6.06
C ASP A 240 11.72 12.58 -6.38
N ILE A 241 10.55 11.99 -6.63
CA ILE A 241 10.40 10.59 -7.04
C ILE A 241 10.85 10.44 -8.50
N VAL A 242 10.41 11.36 -9.37
CA VAL A 242 10.84 11.39 -10.78
C VAL A 242 12.36 11.52 -10.88
N ASP A 243 12.97 12.41 -10.08
CA ASP A 243 14.40 12.69 -10.13
C ASP A 243 15.26 11.53 -9.58
N MET A 244 14.70 10.63 -8.73
CA MET A 244 15.46 9.55 -8.11
C MET A 244 15.40 8.21 -8.85
N CYS A 245 14.46 8.01 -9.78
CA CYS A 245 14.23 6.73 -10.44
C CYS A 245 15.13 6.51 -11.65
N ASP A 246 15.41 5.24 -11.96
CA ASP A 246 16.20 4.84 -13.13
C ASP A 246 15.49 5.15 -14.44
N MET A 247 14.15 5.13 -14.42
CA MET A 247 13.29 5.32 -15.58
C MET A 247 12.08 6.19 -15.25
N VAL A 248 11.66 6.99 -16.20
CA VAL A 248 10.41 7.78 -16.14
C VAL A 248 9.53 7.39 -17.31
N VAL A 249 8.28 7.06 -17.04
CA VAL A 249 7.25 6.74 -18.04
C VAL A 249 6.25 7.88 -18.19
N GLY A 250 5.23 7.71 -19.05
CA GLY A 250 4.19 8.73 -19.22
C GLY A 250 3.34 8.94 -17.97
N PRO A 251 2.41 9.93 -17.99
CA PRO A 251 1.47 10.19 -16.91
C PRO A 251 0.54 9.00 -16.62
N CYS A 252 0.08 8.87 -15.38
CA CYS A 252 -0.81 7.79 -14.93
C CYS A 252 -2.02 7.62 -15.86
N ALA A 253 -2.75 8.71 -16.12
CA ALA A 253 -3.96 8.69 -16.96
C ALA A 253 -3.70 8.33 -18.44
N GLN A 254 -2.43 8.37 -18.90
CA GLN A 254 -2.05 8.02 -20.27
C GLN A 254 -1.53 6.59 -20.41
N GLY A 255 -1.48 5.83 -19.33
CA GLY A 255 -1.09 4.42 -19.34
C GLY A 255 0.38 4.18 -19.02
N ALA A 256 0.88 4.79 -17.95
CA ALA A 256 2.25 4.65 -17.45
C ALA A 256 2.73 3.20 -17.34
N VAL A 257 1.87 2.30 -16.83
CA VAL A 257 2.19 0.87 -16.72
C VAL A 257 2.35 0.20 -18.10
N ALA A 258 1.59 0.63 -19.10
CA ALA A 258 1.75 0.12 -20.45
C ALA A 258 3.08 0.54 -21.06
N ASP A 259 3.55 1.78 -20.82
CA ASP A 259 4.86 2.24 -21.29
C ASP A 259 5.99 1.36 -20.73
N LEU A 260 5.93 1.04 -19.42
CA LEU A 260 6.89 0.13 -18.78
C LEU A 260 6.87 -1.27 -19.41
N ILE A 261 5.67 -1.84 -19.61
CA ILE A 261 5.53 -3.17 -20.20
C ILE A 261 6.07 -3.20 -21.63
N GLU A 262 5.75 -2.19 -22.45
CA GLU A 262 6.25 -2.05 -23.82
C GLU A 262 7.78 -1.94 -23.87
N TYR A 263 8.38 -1.21 -22.92
CA TYR A 263 9.83 -1.16 -22.77
C TYR A 263 10.42 -2.55 -22.47
N ILE A 264 9.85 -3.29 -21.50
CA ILE A 264 10.32 -4.64 -21.15
C ILE A 264 10.17 -5.63 -22.32
N GLU A 265 9.11 -5.52 -23.10
CA GLU A 265 8.89 -6.35 -24.29
C GLU A 265 9.93 -6.12 -25.41
N CYS A 266 10.57 -4.94 -25.42
CA CYS A 266 11.63 -4.59 -26.36
C CYS A 266 13.04 -5.02 -25.91
N LEU A 267 13.26 -5.38 -24.63
CA LEU A 267 14.55 -5.89 -24.13
C LEU A 267 14.83 -7.29 -24.70
#